data_9a37a6c8b314bd1df33a08d5996c8262
#
_entry.id   9a37a6c8b314bd1df33a08d5996c8262
#
_cell.length_a   1.000
_cell.length_b   1.000
_cell.length_c   1.000
_cell.angle_alpha   90.00
_cell.angle_beta   90.00
_cell.angle_gamma   90.00
#
_symmetry.space_group_name_H-M   'P 1'
#
loop_
_entity.id
_entity.type
_entity.pdbx_description
1 polymer ?
#
loop_
_entity_poly.entity_id
_entity_poly.type
_entity_poly.pdbx_seq_one_letter_code
_entity_poly.pdbx_strand_id
1 'polypeptide(L)'
;NIIKNMNSDEFGIMHSNDLDSFYVTRMAKIFNKKTYLKEFPHKYILEYGAFVDIFAVNGMPDNVAEIKKMKKDIFLCSRFLHMYISSIYRIRGKRKKFTWFFKPFAKWALNKSNEIFNRYDFDSSKYAMNFEGDSIEKELMESDLFNHLIDVEFEGHQFKVFEQYDSYLKHMYGDYMQLPSIEEQEPHHSFDLYKI
;
A
#
# COMPACT_ATOMS: atom_id res chain seq x y z
N ASN A 1 5.60 3.99 14.52
CA ASN A 1 6.71 4.90 14.87
C ASN A 1 7.92 4.84 13.94
N ILE A 2 8.23 3.69 13.31
CA ILE A 2 9.35 3.53 12.37
C ILE A 2 9.19 4.49 11.18
N ILE A 3 8.01 4.52 10.58
CA ILE A 3 7.70 5.35 9.41
C ILE A 3 7.95 6.85 9.68
N LYS A 4 7.59 7.36 10.86
CA LYS A 4 7.78 8.79 11.18
C LYS A 4 9.24 9.20 11.26
N ASN A 5 10.13 8.29 11.63
CA ASN A 5 11.56 8.56 11.76
C ASN A 5 12.32 8.53 10.43
N MET A 6 11.68 8.08 9.36
CA MET A 6 12.29 8.02 8.02
C MET A 6 12.13 9.30 7.22
N ASN A 7 11.34 10.27 7.70
CA ASN A 7 11.28 11.59 7.06
C ASN A 7 12.56 12.37 7.35
N SER A 8 13.26 12.78 6.31
CA SER A 8 14.52 13.49 6.35
C SER A 8 14.55 14.60 5.30
N ASP A 9 15.66 15.33 5.17
CA ASP A 9 15.85 16.31 4.10
C ASP A 9 15.87 15.65 2.71
N GLU A 10 16.28 14.38 2.65
CA GLU A 10 16.39 13.62 1.40
C GLU A 10 15.14 12.78 1.09
N PHE A 11 14.48 12.23 2.11
CA PHE A 11 13.33 11.36 1.94
C PHE A 11 12.05 11.93 2.54
N GLY A 12 10.96 11.77 1.83
CA GLY A 12 9.61 12.07 2.28
C GLY A 12 8.78 10.81 2.47
N ILE A 13 7.73 10.92 3.27
CA ILE A 13 6.80 9.82 3.53
C ILE A 13 5.37 10.27 3.22
N MET A 14 4.63 9.39 2.56
CA MET A 14 3.18 9.50 2.40
C MET A 14 2.51 8.28 3.01
N HIS A 15 1.44 8.48 3.76
CA HIS A 15 0.61 7.41 4.32
C HIS A 15 -0.83 7.87 4.51
N SER A 16 -1.77 6.94 4.51
CA SER A 16 -3.22 7.23 4.54
C SER A 16 -3.74 7.82 5.85
N ASN A 17 -2.96 7.79 6.93
CA ASN A 17 -3.38 8.37 8.21
C ASN A 17 -3.35 9.90 8.22
N ASP A 18 -2.77 10.50 7.19
CA ASP A 18 -2.75 11.94 6.98
C ASP A 18 -3.66 12.28 5.79
N LEU A 19 -4.87 12.74 6.08
CA LEU A 19 -5.82 13.19 5.04
C LEU A 19 -5.32 14.40 4.25
N ASP A 20 -4.42 15.17 4.84
CA ASP A 20 -3.86 16.36 4.20
C ASP A 20 -2.71 16.00 3.24
N SER A 21 -2.13 14.79 3.34
CA SER A 21 -1.20 14.25 2.36
C SER A 21 -1.88 13.77 1.07
N PHE A 22 -3.21 13.69 1.08
CA PHE A 22 -4.03 13.24 -0.05
C PHE A 22 -3.73 11.82 -0.56
N TYR A 23 -3.07 11.02 0.26
CA TYR A 23 -2.74 9.65 -0.04
C TYR A 23 -3.78 8.71 0.59
N VAL A 24 -4.46 7.91 -0.23
CA VAL A 24 -5.64 7.12 0.21
C VAL A 24 -5.40 5.63 0.36
N THR A 25 -4.30 5.12 -0.19
CA THR A 25 -3.97 3.70 -0.07
C THR A 25 -3.44 3.41 1.33
N ARG A 26 -3.61 2.18 1.79
CA ARG A 26 -3.17 1.77 3.14
C ARG A 26 -1.68 1.44 3.22
N MET A 27 -1.02 1.27 2.10
CA MET A 27 0.43 1.23 2.05
C MET A 27 1.02 2.60 2.38
N ALA A 28 2.24 2.63 2.85
CA ALA A 28 3.02 3.86 2.93
C ALA A 28 3.97 3.95 1.73
N LYS A 29 4.32 5.16 1.34
CA LYS A 29 5.32 5.42 0.31
C LYS A 29 6.45 6.23 0.90
N ILE A 30 7.68 5.75 0.74
CA ILE A 30 8.89 6.54 0.98
C ILE A 30 9.40 7.00 -0.38
N PHE A 31 9.59 8.28 -0.55
CA PHE A 31 10.02 8.85 -1.82
C PHE A 31 11.23 9.77 -1.67
N ASN A 32 12.07 9.81 -2.71
CA ASN A 32 13.25 10.66 -2.76
C ASN A 32 12.86 12.09 -3.19
N LYS A 33 13.08 13.07 -2.31
CA LYS A 33 12.76 14.49 -2.54
C LYS A 33 13.65 15.16 -3.60
N LYS A 34 14.77 14.54 -3.97
CA LYS A 34 15.69 15.03 -5.02
C LYS A 34 15.30 14.57 -6.43
N THR A 35 14.19 13.87 -6.57
CA THR A 35 13.67 13.39 -7.82
C THR A 35 12.21 13.82 -7.97
N TYR A 36 11.76 13.93 -9.22
CA TYR A 36 10.38 14.23 -9.56
C TYR A 36 9.83 13.12 -10.46
N LEU A 37 8.73 12.51 -10.05
CA LEU A 37 8.06 11.47 -10.79
C LEU A 37 6.67 11.96 -11.19
N LYS A 38 6.37 11.83 -12.46
CA LYS A 38 5.05 12.09 -13.02
C LYS A 38 4.47 10.80 -13.56
N GLU A 39 3.44 10.31 -12.92
CA GLU A 39 2.79 9.06 -13.26
C GLU A 39 1.62 9.26 -14.24
N PHE A 40 1.53 8.43 -15.27
CA PHE A 40 0.49 8.45 -16.31
C PHE A 40 -0.21 7.09 -16.39
N PRO A 41 -1.48 7.02 -16.75
CA PRO A 41 -2.51 8.06 -16.86
C PRO A 41 -3.36 8.11 -15.58
N HIS A 42 -2.90 8.80 -14.57
CA HIS A 42 -3.70 8.97 -13.37
C HIS A 42 -4.69 10.14 -13.49
N LYS A 43 -5.89 9.92 -12.96
CA LYS A 43 -6.88 11.00 -12.81
C LYS A 43 -6.40 12.11 -11.88
N TYR A 44 -5.33 11.83 -11.14
CA TYR A 44 -4.71 12.74 -10.17
C TYR A 44 -3.22 12.74 -10.42
N ILE A 45 -2.65 13.91 -10.60
CA ILE A 45 -1.21 14.09 -10.65
C ILE A 45 -0.74 14.15 -9.20
N LEU A 46 -0.25 13.03 -8.69
CA LEU A 46 0.52 13.02 -7.46
C LEU A 46 1.97 13.27 -7.85
N GLU A 47 2.49 14.40 -7.41
CA GLU A 47 3.86 14.81 -7.65
C GLU A 47 4.71 14.39 -6.46
N TYR A 48 5.53 13.36 -6.63
CA TYR A 48 6.49 12.88 -5.65
C TYR A 48 7.72 12.31 -6.38
N GLY A 49 8.79 12.00 -5.66
CA GLY A 49 9.99 11.44 -6.26
C GLY A 49 9.93 9.94 -6.49
N ALA A 50 11.03 9.35 -6.98
CA ALA A 50 11.22 7.91 -7.00
C ALA A 50 10.90 7.32 -5.62
N PHE A 51 10.15 6.24 -5.57
CA PHE A 51 9.57 5.75 -4.33
C PHE A 51 9.75 4.24 -4.12
N VAL A 52 9.59 3.85 -2.88
CA VAL A 52 9.42 2.46 -2.44
C VAL A 52 8.10 2.35 -1.71
N ASP A 53 7.29 1.35 -2.06
CA ASP A 53 6.04 1.03 -1.37
C ASP A 53 6.31 0.16 -0.15
N ILE A 54 5.64 0.47 0.96
CA ILE A 54 5.68 -0.29 2.21
C ILE A 54 4.28 -0.79 2.50
N PHE A 55 4.12 -2.09 2.44
CA PHE A 55 2.87 -2.77 2.74
C PHE A 55 2.86 -3.27 4.18
N ALA A 56 1.70 -3.15 4.83
CA ALA A 56 1.48 -3.73 6.14
C ALA A 56 0.89 -5.13 6.00
N VAL A 57 1.46 -6.08 6.71
CA VAL A 57 0.88 -7.40 6.88
C VAL A 57 0.09 -7.39 8.19
N ASN A 58 -1.18 -7.75 8.11
CA ASN A 58 -2.11 -7.69 9.24
C ASN A 58 -2.57 -9.10 9.64
N GLY A 59 -2.78 -9.32 10.93
CA GLY A 59 -3.40 -10.55 11.44
C GLY A 59 -4.82 -10.73 10.88
N MET A 60 -5.21 -11.99 10.61
CA MET A 60 -6.50 -12.34 10.02
C MET A 60 -7.26 -13.35 10.88
N PRO A 61 -8.59 -13.33 10.82
CA PRO A 61 -9.40 -14.40 11.42
C PRO A 61 -9.25 -15.70 10.63
N ASP A 62 -9.52 -16.82 11.28
CA ASP A 62 -9.53 -18.15 10.64
C ASP A 62 -10.69 -18.33 9.64
N ASN A 63 -11.69 -17.45 9.71
CA ASN A 63 -12.90 -17.54 8.90
C ASN A 63 -12.77 -16.69 7.62
N VAL A 64 -12.64 -17.35 6.47
CA VAL A 64 -12.54 -16.70 5.16
C VAL A 64 -13.77 -15.82 4.84
N ALA A 65 -14.97 -16.19 5.30
CA ALA A 65 -16.15 -15.36 5.07
C ALA A 65 -16.04 -14.00 5.80
N GLU A 66 -15.42 -13.99 6.97
CA GLU A 66 -15.14 -12.76 7.71
C GLU A 66 -14.07 -11.92 7.01
N ILE A 67 -13.01 -12.54 6.49
CA ILE A 67 -11.99 -11.85 5.69
C ILE A 67 -12.63 -11.18 4.46
N LYS A 68 -13.52 -11.89 3.75
CA LYS A 68 -14.27 -11.33 2.61
C LYS A 68 -15.14 -10.13 3.02
N LYS A 69 -15.77 -10.20 4.17
CA LYS A 69 -16.53 -9.06 4.74
C LYS A 69 -15.61 -7.89 5.05
N MET A 70 -14.47 -8.12 5.69
CA MET A 70 -13.47 -7.09 5.98
C MET A 70 -12.98 -6.41 4.69
N LYS A 71 -12.62 -7.17 3.64
CA LYS A 71 -12.24 -6.59 2.32
C LYS A 71 -13.36 -5.73 1.74
N LYS A 72 -14.62 -6.16 1.82
CA LYS A 72 -15.77 -5.38 1.34
C LYS A 72 -15.94 -4.07 2.13
N ASP A 73 -15.79 -4.11 3.43
CA ASP A 73 -15.90 -2.93 4.30
C ASP A 73 -14.74 -1.94 4.02
N ILE A 74 -13.52 -2.44 3.83
CA ILE A 74 -12.35 -1.64 3.42
C ILE A 74 -12.58 -1.00 2.05
N PHE A 75 -13.09 -1.76 1.08
CA PHE A 75 -13.43 -1.22 -0.23
C PHE A 75 -14.44 -0.06 -0.15
N LEU A 76 -15.46 -0.19 0.71
CA LEU A 76 -16.42 0.89 0.94
C LEU A 76 -15.73 2.12 1.54
N CYS A 77 -14.86 1.96 2.54
CA CYS A 77 -14.08 3.05 3.12
C CYS A 77 -13.20 3.72 2.06
N SER A 78 -12.51 2.96 1.23
CA SER A 78 -11.67 3.47 0.14
C SER A 78 -12.48 4.35 -0.83
N ARG A 79 -13.73 3.98 -1.13
CA ARG A 79 -14.60 4.82 -1.98
C ARG A 79 -14.85 6.21 -1.39
N PHE A 80 -15.10 6.31 -0.09
CA PHE A 80 -15.27 7.61 0.58
C PHE A 80 -13.98 8.43 0.57
N LEU A 81 -12.84 7.80 0.80
CA LEU A 81 -11.53 8.44 0.71
C LEU A 81 -11.26 8.95 -0.72
N HIS A 82 -11.53 8.13 -1.73
CA HIS A 82 -11.41 8.53 -3.13
C HIS A 82 -12.37 9.67 -3.51
N MET A 83 -13.59 9.70 -2.99
CA MET A 83 -14.53 10.81 -3.21
C MET A 83 -13.98 12.12 -2.64
N TYR A 84 -13.41 12.07 -1.43
CA TYR A 84 -12.78 13.24 -0.80
C TYR A 84 -11.63 13.76 -1.64
N ILE A 85 -10.69 12.90 -2.02
CA ILE A 85 -9.53 13.28 -2.84
C ILE A 85 -9.96 13.76 -4.22
N SER A 86 -10.91 13.09 -4.84
CA SER A 86 -11.49 13.55 -6.11
C SER A 86 -12.08 14.95 -6.01
N SER A 87 -12.65 15.31 -4.86
CA SER A 87 -13.21 16.66 -4.63
C SER A 87 -12.12 17.73 -4.57
N ILE A 88 -10.89 17.34 -4.14
CA ILE A 88 -9.75 18.25 -4.05
C ILE A 88 -9.05 18.37 -5.40
N TYR A 89 -8.71 17.23 -6.02
CA TYR A 89 -7.89 17.19 -7.24
C TYR A 89 -8.66 17.38 -8.54
N ARG A 90 -9.96 17.23 -8.58
CA ARG A 90 -10.73 17.47 -9.80
C ARG A 90 -10.79 18.95 -10.15
N ILE A 91 -9.76 19.32 -10.67
CA ILE A 91 -9.24 20.42 -11.41
C ILE A 91 -10.28 20.94 -12.39
N ARG A 92 -10.87 21.99 -12.03
CA ARG A 92 -11.36 23.12 -12.77
C ARG A 92 -12.21 23.96 -11.82
N GLY A 93 -11.53 24.58 -10.85
CA GLY A 93 -12.01 25.80 -10.17
C GLY A 93 -13.30 25.76 -9.35
N LYS A 94 -14.29 24.96 -9.75
CA LYS A 94 -15.65 25.02 -9.18
C LYS A 94 -15.94 23.96 -8.10
N ARG A 95 -15.14 22.87 -7.99
CA ARG A 95 -15.43 21.76 -7.06
C ARG A 95 -14.69 21.82 -5.73
N LYS A 96 -13.71 22.69 -5.54
CA LYS A 96 -13.08 22.96 -4.23
C LYS A 96 -14.10 23.34 -3.14
N LYS A 97 -15.27 23.88 -3.55
CA LYS A 97 -16.33 24.31 -2.63
C LYS A 97 -17.00 23.16 -1.86
N PHE A 98 -16.89 21.90 -2.30
CA PHE A 98 -17.55 20.76 -1.66
C PHE A 98 -16.59 19.87 -0.86
N THR A 99 -15.32 20.19 -0.80
CA THR A 99 -14.33 19.38 -0.06
C THR A 99 -14.67 19.30 1.42
N TRP A 100 -15.14 20.39 2.02
CA TRP A 100 -15.57 20.42 3.41
C TRP A 100 -16.71 19.44 3.70
N PHE A 101 -17.61 19.20 2.74
CA PHE A 101 -18.71 18.26 2.87
C PHE A 101 -18.22 16.80 2.92
N PHE A 102 -17.20 16.44 2.14
CA PHE A 102 -16.67 15.09 2.10
C PHE A 102 -15.67 14.78 3.22
N LYS A 103 -15.05 15.79 3.83
CA LYS A 103 -14.01 15.60 4.86
C LYS A 103 -14.48 14.78 6.07
N PRO A 104 -15.69 14.96 6.64
CA PRO A 104 -16.19 14.12 7.74
C PRO A 104 -16.34 12.65 7.35
N PHE A 105 -16.82 12.37 6.14
CA PHE A 105 -16.97 11.01 5.64
C PHE A 105 -15.61 10.34 5.41
N ALA A 106 -14.63 11.09 4.88
CA ALA A 106 -13.27 10.61 4.73
C ALA A 106 -12.62 10.30 6.09
N LYS A 107 -12.82 11.18 7.09
CA LYS A 107 -12.33 10.94 8.45
C LYS A 107 -12.98 9.72 9.09
N TRP A 108 -14.29 9.56 8.93
CA TRP A 108 -14.99 8.35 9.37
C TRP A 108 -14.43 7.10 8.68
N ALA A 109 -14.28 7.14 7.35
CA ALA A 109 -13.77 6.01 6.57
C ALA A 109 -12.34 5.65 6.97
N LEU A 110 -11.48 6.63 7.24
CA LEU A 110 -10.13 6.41 7.73
C LEU A 110 -10.12 5.73 9.11
N ASN A 111 -10.93 6.24 10.04
CA ASN A 111 -11.05 5.65 11.37
C ASN A 111 -11.60 4.21 11.31
N LYS A 112 -12.62 3.98 10.46
CA LYS A 112 -13.21 2.65 10.26
C LYS A 112 -12.21 1.68 9.61
N SER A 113 -11.44 2.14 8.64
CA SER A 113 -10.36 1.34 8.06
C SER A 113 -9.34 0.95 9.13
N ASN A 114 -8.90 1.90 9.94
CA ASN A 114 -7.94 1.64 11.03
C ASN A 114 -8.48 0.62 12.04
N GLU A 115 -9.77 0.72 12.40
CA GLU A 115 -10.43 -0.28 13.27
C GLU A 115 -10.39 -1.68 12.66
N ILE A 116 -10.67 -1.80 11.36
CA ILE A 116 -10.68 -3.09 10.66
C ILE A 116 -9.26 -3.66 10.58
N PHE A 117 -8.26 -2.86 10.22
CA PHE A 117 -6.87 -3.30 10.10
C PHE A 117 -6.24 -3.70 11.43
N ASN A 118 -6.67 -3.12 12.53
CA ASN A 118 -6.15 -3.43 13.87
C ASN A 118 -7.07 -4.39 14.66
N ARG A 119 -8.03 -5.03 14.00
CA ARG A 119 -8.99 -5.90 14.67
C ARG A 119 -8.38 -7.18 15.19
N TYR A 120 -7.46 -7.74 14.43
CA TYR A 120 -6.73 -8.95 14.74
C TYR A 120 -5.28 -8.62 14.97
N ASP A 121 -4.76 -9.00 16.11
CA ASP A 121 -3.35 -8.84 16.42
C ASP A 121 -2.52 -9.86 15.62
N PHE A 122 -1.45 -9.39 15.00
CA PHE A 122 -0.60 -10.22 14.14
C PHE A 122 0.01 -11.40 14.91
N ASP A 123 0.55 -11.14 16.10
CA ASP A 123 1.31 -12.13 16.87
C ASP A 123 0.43 -13.28 17.41
N SER A 124 -0.88 -13.04 17.55
CA SER A 124 -1.87 -14.04 18.03
C SER A 124 -2.69 -14.65 16.90
N SER A 125 -2.58 -14.19 15.67
CA SER A 125 -3.34 -14.68 14.52
C SER A 125 -2.62 -15.84 13.84
N LYS A 126 -3.36 -16.89 13.49
CA LYS A 126 -2.85 -18.01 12.70
C LYS A 126 -2.53 -17.59 11.27
N TYR A 127 -3.32 -16.68 10.71
CA TYR A 127 -3.18 -16.19 9.36
C TYR A 127 -2.89 -14.69 9.33
N ALA A 128 -2.17 -14.26 8.33
CA ALA A 128 -1.88 -12.88 8.05
C ALA A 128 -1.98 -12.60 6.54
N MET A 129 -2.27 -11.35 6.16
CA MET A 129 -2.31 -10.95 4.77
C MET A 129 -2.01 -9.46 4.58
N ASN A 130 -1.57 -9.13 3.36
CA ASN A 130 -1.58 -7.76 2.87
C ASN A 130 -2.96 -7.45 2.28
N PHE A 131 -3.68 -6.47 2.85
CA PHE A 131 -5.01 -6.08 2.37
C PHE A 131 -5.00 -5.36 1.02
N GLU A 132 -3.89 -4.72 0.67
CA GLU A 132 -3.74 -3.98 -0.59
C GLU A 132 -3.41 -4.89 -1.78
N GLY A 133 -3.13 -6.17 -1.52
CA GLY A 133 -2.84 -7.14 -2.56
C GLY A 133 -4.05 -7.57 -3.39
N ASP A 134 -3.79 -8.32 -4.46
CA ASP A 134 -4.76 -8.65 -5.51
C ASP A 134 -5.96 -9.47 -5.00
N SER A 135 -5.69 -10.61 -4.38
CA SER A 135 -6.74 -11.54 -3.96
C SER A 135 -6.48 -12.13 -2.57
N ILE A 136 -7.54 -12.58 -1.91
CA ILE A 136 -7.41 -13.27 -0.62
C ILE A 136 -6.59 -14.54 -0.79
N GLU A 137 -6.80 -15.26 -1.87
CA GLU A 137 -6.17 -16.53 -2.16
C GLU A 137 -4.64 -16.43 -2.30
N LYS A 138 -4.15 -15.31 -2.85
CA LYS A 138 -2.71 -15.04 -2.98
C LYS A 138 -2.09 -14.44 -1.73
N GLU A 139 -2.82 -13.59 -1.03
CA GLU A 139 -2.26 -12.78 0.06
C GLU A 139 -2.39 -13.44 1.43
N LEU A 140 -3.36 -14.38 1.61
CA LEU A 140 -3.60 -15.02 2.88
C LEU A 140 -2.62 -16.18 3.09
N MET A 141 -1.73 -16.02 4.08
CA MET A 141 -0.71 -16.99 4.43
C MET A 141 -0.68 -17.23 5.93
N GLU A 142 -0.01 -18.28 6.38
CA GLU A 142 0.25 -18.49 7.80
C GLU A 142 1.16 -17.36 8.32
N SER A 143 0.81 -16.78 9.48
CA SER A 143 1.54 -15.65 10.07
C SER A 143 3.00 -16.00 10.40
N ASP A 144 3.26 -17.27 10.70
CA ASP A 144 4.60 -17.76 10.99
C ASP A 144 5.61 -17.55 9.84
N LEU A 145 5.13 -17.53 8.60
CA LEU A 145 5.96 -17.23 7.42
C LEU A 145 6.66 -15.87 7.53
N PHE A 146 6.04 -14.91 8.20
CA PHE A 146 6.54 -13.54 8.32
C PHE A 146 7.40 -13.31 9.59
N ASN A 147 7.46 -14.27 10.52
CA ASN A 147 8.08 -14.08 11.83
C ASN A 147 9.61 -14.23 11.80
N HIS A 148 10.13 -15.08 10.93
CA HIS A 148 11.56 -15.38 10.86
C HIS A 148 12.20 -14.64 9.70
N LEU A 149 13.21 -13.81 10.02
CA LEU A 149 13.96 -13.03 9.04
C LEU A 149 15.42 -13.48 9.02
N ILE A 150 15.95 -13.61 7.81
CA ILE A 150 17.38 -13.85 7.56
C ILE A 150 18.00 -12.67 6.81
N ASP A 151 19.33 -12.55 6.91
CA ASP A 151 20.07 -11.58 6.13
C ASP A 151 20.45 -12.18 4.76
N VAL A 152 20.15 -11.44 3.70
CA VAL A 152 20.50 -11.80 2.32
C VAL A 152 21.22 -10.62 1.68
N GLU A 153 22.32 -10.93 0.98
CA GLU A 153 23.05 -9.93 0.24
C GLU A 153 22.39 -9.66 -1.11
N PHE A 154 22.18 -8.38 -1.42
CA PHE A 154 21.73 -7.90 -2.72
C PHE A 154 22.52 -6.64 -3.09
N GLU A 155 23.21 -6.66 -4.23
CA GLU A 155 24.03 -5.56 -4.73
C GLU A 155 25.04 -5.01 -3.69
N GLY A 156 25.69 -5.90 -2.91
CA GLY A 156 26.67 -5.56 -1.89
C GLY A 156 26.09 -5.00 -0.58
N HIS A 157 24.77 -5.05 -0.43
CA HIS A 157 24.06 -4.62 0.79
C HIS A 157 23.32 -5.79 1.43
N GLN A 158 23.21 -5.79 2.77
CA GLN A 158 22.46 -6.79 3.52
C GLN A 158 21.02 -6.33 3.74
N PHE A 159 20.08 -7.20 3.37
CA PHE A 159 18.64 -6.98 3.54
C PHE A 159 18.00 -8.09 4.37
N LYS A 160 17.00 -7.74 5.17
CA LYS A 160 16.15 -8.69 5.87
C LYS A 160 15.09 -9.21 4.91
N VAL A 161 15.04 -10.54 4.75
CA VAL A 161 14.00 -11.24 3.99
C VAL A 161 13.37 -12.32 4.86
N PHE A 162 12.18 -12.77 4.52
CA PHE A 162 11.58 -13.93 5.21
C PHE A 162 12.46 -15.17 5.03
N GLU A 163 12.69 -15.92 6.10
CA GLU A 163 13.42 -17.18 6.01
C GLU A 163 12.78 -18.12 5.00
N GLN A 164 11.45 -18.14 4.94
CA GLN A 164 10.66 -18.93 4.00
C GLN A 164 10.36 -18.20 2.68
N TYR A 165 11.26 -17.32 2.21
CA TYR A 165 11.04 -16.51 1.00
C TYR A 165 10.74 -17.34 -0.25
N ASP A 166 11.31 -18.52 -0.40
CA ASP A 166 11.03 -19.41 -1.53
C ASP A 166 9.57 -19.88 -1.55
N SER A 167 9.03 -20.26 -0.38
CA SER A 167 7.62 -20.61 -0.23
C SER A 167 6.71 -19.42 -0.51
N TYR A 168 7.08 -18.23 -0.02
CA TYR A 168 6.37 -16.99 -0.28
C TYR A 168 6.31 -16.67 -1.78
N LEU A 169 7.48 -16.70 -2.46
CA LEU A 169 7.58 -16.38 -3.88
C LEU A 169 6.84 -17.39 -4.75
N LYS A 170 6.93 -18.69 -4.43
CA LYS A 170 6.18 -19.74 -5.13
C LYS A 170 4.67 -19.57 -4.97
N HIS A 171 4.21 -19.19 -3.78
CA HIS A 171 2.80 -18.96 -3.54
C HIS A 171 2.28 -17.74 -4.31
N MET A 172 3.07 -16.64 -4.35
CA MET A 172 2.68 -15.40 -5.02
C MET A 172 2.76 -15.47 -6.54
N TYR A 173 3.81 -16.11 -7.08
CA TYR A 173 4.19 -15.99 -8.49
C TYR A 173 4.32 -17.35 -9.21
N GLY A 174 4.13 -18.47 -8.52
CA GLY A 174 4.34 -19.80 -9.09
C GLY A 174 5.82 -20.09 -9.31
N ASP A 175 6.21 -20.48 -10.52
CA ASP A 175 7.62 -20.65 -10.89
C ASP A 175 8.28 -19.28 -11.13
N TYR A 176 8.60 -18.58 -10.04
CA TYR A 176 9.16 -17.23 -10.08
C TYR A 176 10.58 -17.16 -10.67
N MET A 177 11.25 -18.30 -10.83
CA MET A 177 12.55 -18.37 -11.51
C MET A 177 12.42 -18.35 -13.04
N GLN A 178 11.22 -18.58 -13.55
CA GLN A 178 10.91 -18.47 -14.97
C GLN A 178 10.45 -17.06 -15.31
N LEU A 179 11.16 -16.39 -16.21
CA LEU A 179 10.74 -15.07 -16.68
C LEU A 179 9.37 -15.18 -17.39
N PRO A 180 8.46 -14.24 -17.14
CA PRO A 180 7.21 -14.17 -17.90
C PRO A 180 7.46 -13.96 -19.38
N SER A 181 6.47 -14.24 -20.22
CA SER A 181 6.54 -13.97 -21.65
C SER A 181 6.82 -12.50 -21.93
N ILE A 182 7.41 -12.18 -23.08
CA ILE A 182 7.75 -10.78 -23.45
C ILE A 182 6.50 -9.89 -23.41
N GLU A 183 5.33 -10.43 -23.74
CA GLU A 183 4.05 -9.74 -23.74
C GLU A 183 3.58 -9.40 -22.31
N GLU A 184 3.95 -10.21 -21.32
CA GLU A 184 3.63 -10.00 -19.90
C GLU A 184 4.67 -9.14 -19.17
N GLN A 185 5.80 -8.82 -19.80
CA GLN A 185 6.87 -7.98 -19.22
C GLN A 185 6.57 -6.48 -19.35
N GLU A 186 5.40 -6.09 -19.88
CA GLU A 186 5.03 -4.68 -19.96
C GLU A 186 4.81 -4.10 -18.55
N PRO A 187 5.42 -2.95 -18.22
CA PRO A 187 5.23 -2.32 -16.93
C PRO A 187 3.78 -1.83 -16.79
N HIS A 188 3.15 -2.15 -15.66
CA HIS A 188 1.80 -1.66 -15.34
C HIS A 188 1.73 -0.16 -15.03
N HIS A 189 2.89 0.47 -14.84
CA HIS A 189 3.03 1.88 -14.56
C HIS A 189 3.78 2.56 -15.68
N SER A 190 3.20 3.63 -16.22
CA SER A 190 3.89 4.53 -17.13
C SER A 190 4.21 5.83 -16.39
N PHE A 191 5.48 6.15 -16.26
CA PHE A 191 5.92 7.37 -15.57
C PHE A 191 7.16 7.97 -16.21
N ASP A 192 7.29 9.27 -16.03
CA ASP A 192 8.53 10.01 -16.31
C ASP A 192 9.21 10.34 -14.98
N LEU A 193 10.50 10.06 -14.88
CA LEU A 193 11.33 10.35 -13.72
C LEU A 193 12.38 11.39 -14.07
N TYR A 194 12.44 12.45 -13.29
CA TYR A 194 13.39 13.55 -13.44
C TYR A 194 14.22 13.71 -12.16
N LYS A 195 15.49 14.07 -12.32
CA LYS A 195 16.33 14.52 -11.21
C LYS A 195 16.16 16.03 -11.05
N ILE A 196 15.95 16.49 -9.82
CA ILE A 196 15.83 17.92 -9.47
C ILE A 196 17.18 18.45 -9.04
#